data_5f95c62f32c10b88fc176e11aec47910
#
_entry.id   5f95c62f32c10b88fc176e11aec47910
#
_cell.length_a   1.000
_cell.length_b   1.000
_cell.length_c   1.000
_cell.angle_alpha   90.00
_cell.angle_beta   90.00
_cell.angle_gamma   90.00
#
_symmetry.space_group_name_H-M   'P 1'
#
loop_
_entity.id
_entity.type
_entity.pdbx_description
1 polymer ?
#
loop_
_entity_poly.entity_id
_entity_poly.type
_entity_poly.pdbx_seq_one_letter_code
_entity_poly.pdbx_strand_id
1 'polypeptide(L)'
;RIEVMTVAGLFEFYAGEAKRIYGRVLVRPSGSRSLVMKEPVGPVAAFAPWNFPIGNPGRKLGAPIAAGCSVILKPAEEAPASATAVLQALLDAGLPAGVAQLVFGVPDEVSRHLLASPIIRKLSFTGSTAIGKHLMRLCADTMKRTTMELGGHAPVILFDDCDLDRAVETLAVAKMRNAGQVCVSPTRFYVQEGIHDRFVDALTARLSGATIGNGLHDGVHMGPMANPRRPDAIEGFVADAVKHGARIRTGGERHGKEGFFFPPTILSDVPVAARLMNEEPFGPVVVTAPFRTFDEVVEQANRLPYGLAAFAFTENARTANRISDALESGMVGINTTGVGAADAPFQGVKESGHGSEDGPEGLHACLVTKTIHQV
;
A
#
# COMPACT_ATOMS: atom_id res chain seq x y z
N ARG A 1 -2.93 -13.85 11.59
CA ARG A 1 -2.35 -15.09 11.02
C ARG A 1 -1.87 -14.88 9.58
N ILE A 2 -2.71 -14.35 8.67
CA ILE A 2 -2.34 -14.10 7.26
C ILE A 2 -1.09 -13.21 7.20
N GLU A 3 -1.07 -12.09 7.90
CA GLU A 3 0.04 -11.13 7.90
C GLU A 3 1.37 -11.76 8.37
N VAL A 4 1.33 -12.60 9.40
CA VAL A 4 2.51 -13.35 9.87
C VAL A 4 3.06 -14.26 8.79
N MET A 5 2.19 -15.03 8.11
CA MET A 5 2.60 -15.94 7.03
C MET A 5 3.16 -15.17 5.83
N THR A 6 2.57 -14.03 5.49
CA THR A 6 3.08 -13.16 4.41
C THR A 6 4.50 -12.67 4.71
N VAL A 7 4.76 -12.23 5.95
CA VAL A 7 6.10 -11.77 6.36
C VAL A 7 7.10 -12.90 6.41
N ALA A 8 6.71 -14.08 6.89
CA ALA A 8 7.60 -15.26 6.86
C ALA A 8 8.04 -15.57 5.41
N GLY A 9 7.08 -15.64 4.47
CA GLY A 9 7.40 -15.85 3.05
C GLY A 9 8.27 -14.74 2.44
N LEU A 10 8.11 -13.50 2.88
CA LEU A 10 8.96 -12.39 2.46
C LEU A 10 10.41 -12.55 2.93
N PHE A 11 10.63 -12.96 4.18
CA PHE A 11 11.98 -13.24 4.69
C PHE A 11 12.62 -14.43 3.99
N GLU A 12 11.86 -15.50 3.71
CA GLU A 12 12.32 -16.64 2.91
C GLU A 12 12.75 -16.21 1.51
N PHE A 13 11.93 -15.39 0.85
CA PHE A 13 12.24 -14.84 -0.47
C PHE A 13 13.56 -14.04 -0.43
N TYR A 14 13.72 -13.11 0.50
CA TYR A 14 14.92 -12.30 0.60
C TYR A 14 16.16 -13.09 1.04
N ALA A 15 16.01 -14.13 1.83
CA ALA A 15 17.12 -15.05 2.12
C ALA A 15 17.66 -15.74 0.84
N GLY A 16 16.76 -16.05 -0.10
CA GLY A 16 17.12 -16.52 -1.44
C GLY A 16 17.76 -15.43 -2.29
N GLU A 17 17.17 -14.23 -2.34
CA GLU A 17 17.63 -13.10 -3.16
C GLU A 17 18.99 -12.53 -2.69
N ALA A 18 19.30 -12.57 -1.40
CA ALA A 18 20.60 -12.16 -0.88
C ALA A 18 21.78 -12.87 -1.56
N LYS A 19 21.57 -14.11 -2.06
CA LYS A 19 22.55 -14.88 -2.81
C LYS A 19 22.66 -14.49 -4.29
N ARG A 20 21.77 -13.61 -4.79
CA ARG A 20 21.69 -13.19 -6.19
C ARG A 20 22.09 -11.73 -6.40
N ILE A 21 22.83 -11.15 -5.46
CA ILE A 21 23.39 -9.80 -5.58
C ILE A 21 24.61 -9.89 -6.51
N TYR A 22 24.34 -9.89 -7.83
CA TYR A 22 25.38 -10.07 -8.82
C TYR A 22 26.06 -8.75 -9.21
N GLY A 23 27.39 -8.83 -9.41
CA GLY A 23 28.19 -7.87 -10.14
C GLY A 23 28.43 -8.30 -11.59
N ARG A 24 29.29 -7.58 -12.29
CA ARG A 24 29.73 -7.94 -13.64
C ARG A 24 31.18 -7.53 -13.86
N VAL A 25 31.87 -8.27 -14.72
CA VAL A 25 33.22 -7.97 -15.18
C VAL A 25 33.17 -7.49 -16.64
N LEU A 26 33.73 -6.33 -16.91
CA LEU A 26 33.86 -5.78 -18.25
C LEU A 26 35.32 -5.90 -18.69
N VAL A 27 35.57 -6.71 -19.71
CA VAL A 27 36.90 -6.86 -20.33
C VAL A 27 37.07 -5.75 -21.38
N ARG A 28 38.23 -5.10 -21.38
CA ARG A 28 38.55 -4.01 -22.28
C ARG A 28 39.61 -4.45 -23.34
N PRO A 29 39.61 -3.83 -24.54
CA PRO A 29 40.58 -4.16 -25.57
C PRO A 29 42.05 -4.01 -25.13
N SER A 30 42.33 -3.12 -24.20
CA SER A 30 43.67 -2.91 -23.61
C SER A 30 44.14 -4.04 -22.69
N GLY A 31 43.32 -5.06 -22.45
CA GLY A 31 43.59 -6.09 -21.45
C GLY A 31 43.22 -5.71 -20.03
N SER A 32 42.86 -4.45 -19.77
CA SER A 32 42.36 -3.98 -18.48
C SER A 32 40.95 -4.51 -18.19
N ARG A 33 40.53 -4.49 -16.93
CA ARG A 33 39.24 -4.96 -16.48
C ARG A 33 38.50 -3.90 -15.65
N SER A 34 37.19 -3.83 -15.79
CA SER A 34 36.34 -3.06 -14.90
C SER A 34 35.43 -4.03 -14.18
N LEU A 35 35.45 -3.97 -12.84
CA LEU A 35 34.53 -4.70 -11.98
C LEU A 35 33.38 -3.76 -11.60
N VAL A 36 32.15 -4.18 -11.83
CA VAL A 36 30.95 -3.45 -11.38
C VAL A 36 30.33 -4.28 -10.26
N MET A 37 30.36 -3.77 -9.05
CA MET A 37 29.93 -4.46 -7.85
C MET A 37 28.71 -3.80 -7.24
N LYS A 38 27.94 -4.57 -6.49
CA LYS A 38 26.86 -4.07 -5.62
C LYS A 38 27.34 -4.06 -4.19
N GLU A 39 27.09 -2.97 -3.49
CA GLU A 39 27.41 -2.80 -2.07
C GLU A 39 26.17 -2.32 -1.31
N PRO A 40 26.03 -2.62 0.01
CA PRO A 40 24.95 -2.04 0.84
C PRO A 40 24.94 -0.52 0.73
N VAL A 41 23.76 0.08 0.69
CA VAL A 41 23.64 1.55 0.68
C VAL A 41 24.15 2.17 1.99
N GLY A 42 24.17 1.40 3.08
CA GLY A 42 24.52 1.82 4.43
C GLY A 42 23.32 1.82 5.40
N PRO A 43 23.42 2.46 6.55
CA PRO A 43 22.35 2.46 7.56
C PRO A 43 21.05 3.08 7.03
N VAL A 44 19.93 2.42 7.34
CA VAL A 44 18.58 2.77 6.87
C VAL A 44 17.73 3.26 8.03
N ALA A 45 17.09 4.41 7.90
CA ALA A 45 15.94 4.80 8.71
C ALA A 45 14.67 4.26 8.06
N ALA A 46 13.85 3.52 8.79
CA ALA A 46 12.65 2.90 8.29
C ALA A 46 11.45 3.30 9.14
N PHE A 47 10.36 3.77 8.52
CA PHE A 47 9.17 4.22 9.25
C PHE A 47 7.95 3.46 8.72
N ALA A 48 7.23 2.80 9.64
CA ALA A 48 6.11 1.93 9.32
C ALA A 48 4.82 2.40 10.00
N PRO A 49 3.68 2.42 9.29
CA PRO A 49 2.37 2.77 9.84
C PRO A 49 1.72 1.59 10.59
N TRP A 50 0.57 1.87 11.21
CA TRP A 50 -0.17 0.96 12.10
C TRP A 50 -1.08 -0.05 11.36
N ASN A 51 -1.40 0.16 10.09
CA ASN A 51 -2.47 -0.59 9.42
C ASN A 51 -2.10 -2.05 9.07
N PHE A 52 -0.82 -2.35 8.94
CA PHE A 52 -0.27 -3.71 8.88
C PHE A 52 0.92 -3.82 9.84
N PRO A 53 0.63 -4.02 11.13
CA PRO A 53 1.63 -3.84 12.19
C PRO A 53 2.74 -4.90 12.23
N ILE A 54 2.60 -5.99 11.46
CA ILE A 54 3.63 -7.01 11.22
C ILE A 54 4.17 -6.87 9.80
N GLY A 55 3.29 -6.68 8.80
CA GLY A 55 3.62 -6.61 7.39
C GLY A 55 4.55 -5.47 7.04
N ASN A 56 4.19 -4.25 7.45
CA ASN A 56 5.01 -3.08 7.16
C ASN A 56 6.39 -3.13 7.85
N PRO A 57 6.52 -3.46 9.16
CA PRO A 57 7.80 -3.73 9.77
C PRO A 57 8.62 -4.81 9.07
N GLY A 58 7.99 -5.92 8.68
CA GLY A 58 8.66 -7.00 7.96
C GLY A 58 9.27 -6.55 6.63
N ARG A 59 8.52 -5.78 5.82
CA ARG A 59 9.02 -5.17 4.57
C ARG A 59 10.20 -4.24 4.82
N LYS A 60 10.10 -3.40 5.84
CA LYS A 60 11.14 -2.43 6.21
C LYS A 60 12.42 -3.08 6.73
N LEU A 61 12.36 -4.29 7.23
CA LEU A 61 13.51 -5.03 7.76
C LEU A 61 14.10 -6.01 6.74
N GLY A 62 13.26 -6.73 5.97
CA GLY A 62 13.69 -7.84 5.14
C GLY A 62 14.70 -7.45 4.06
N ALA A 63 14.36 -6.55 3.17
CA ALA A 63 15.23 -6.13 2.07
C ALA A 63 16.53 -5.47 2.54
N PRO A 64 16.53 -4.50 3.49
CA PRO A 64 17.77 -3.90 3.98
C PRO A 64 18.70 -4.92 4.64
N ILE A 65 18.19 -5.81 5.49
CA ILE A 65 19.01 -6.86 6.15
C ILE A 65 19.62 -7.79 5.11
N ALA A 66 18.84 -8.24 4.13
CA ALA A 66 19.33 -9.08 3.03
C ALA A 66 20.40 -8.39 2.16
N ALA A 67 20.31 -7.06 2.03
CA ALA A 67 21.30 -6.24 1.35
C ALA A 67 22.59 -6.01 2.19
N GLY A 68 22.62 -6.38 3.47
CA GLY A 68 23.72 -6.12 4.40
C GLY A 68 23.70 -4.73 5.05
N CYS A 69 22.55 -4.07 5.08
CA CYS A 69 22.36 -2.79 5.77
C CYS A 69 21.94 -2.98 7.22
N SER A 70 22.32 -2.05 8.10
CA SER A 70 21.68 -1.91 9.39
C SER A 70 20.42 -1.05 9.28
N VAL A 71 19.45 -1.25 10.19
CA VAL A 71 18.15 -0.59 10.15
C VAL A 71 17.76 -0.04 11.52
N ILE A 72 17.32 1.21 11.55
CA ILE A 72 16.58 1.77 12.67
C ILE A 72 15.13 1.87 12.24
N LEU A 73 14.28 1.04 12.83
CA LEU A 73 12.84 1.01 12.55
C LEU A 73 12.08 1.82 13.59
N LYS A 74 11.32 2.82 13.13
CA LYS A 74 10.29 3.49 13.91
C LYS A 74 8.92 2.98 13.47
N PRO A 75 8.31 2.06 14.22
CA PRO A 75 6.94 1.64 13.96
C PRO A 75 5.94 2.66 14.49
N ALA A 76 4.66 2.45 14.19
CA ALA A 76 3.58 3.28 14.70
C ALA A 76 3.35 3.05 16.20
N GLU A 77 2.98 4.12 16.88
CA GLU A 77 2.67 4.13 18.32
C GLU A 77 1.40 3.34 18.65
N GLU A 78 0.49 3.20 17.68
CA GLU A 78 -0.77 2.45 17.83
C GLU A 78 -0.55 0.93 17.94
N ALA A 79 0.59 0.40 17.48
CA ALA A 79 0.83 -1.05 17.42
C ALA A 79 2.27 -1.45 17.80
N PRO A 80 2.79 -1.03 18.96
CA PRO A 80 4.20 -1.21 19.31
C PRO A 80 4.58 -2.68 19.52
N ALA A 81 3.71 -3.48 20.09
CA ALA A 81 4.00 -4.89 20.43
C ALA A 81 4.27 -5.75 19.17
N SER A 82 3.56 -5.49 18.08
CA SER A 82 3.70 -6.27 16.85
C SER A 82 5.09 -6.10 16.22
N ALA A 83 5.56 -4.87 16.08
CA ALA A 83 6.90 -4.59 15.56
C ALA A 83 8.01 -5.12 16.48
N THR A 84 7.81 -5.03 17.79
CA THR A 84 8.72 -5.60 18.79
C THR A 84 8.82 -7.12 18.64
N ALA A 85 7.70 -7.80 18.43
CA ALA A 85 7.69 -9.25 18.21
C ALA A 85 8.42 -9.65 16.91
N VAL A 86 8.29 -8.86 15.84
CA VAL A 86 9.05 -9.11 14.59
C VAL A 86 10.56 -8.99 14.83
N LEU A 87 11.01 -7.93 15.51
CA LEU A 87 12.43 -7.79 15.83
C LEU A 87 12.92 -8.90 16.76
N GLN A 88 12.15 -9.25 17.78
CA GLN A 88 12.52 -10.34 18.69
C GLN A 88 12.69 -11.66 17.95
N ALA A 89 11.79 -11.99 17.03
CA ALA A 89 11.90 -13.20 16.21
C ALA A 89 13.20 -13.22 15.37
N LEU A 90 13.62 -12.06 14.84
CA LEU A 90 14.89 -11.96 14.11
C LEU A 90 16.11 -12.15 15.04
N LEU A 91 16.08 -11.58 16.24
CA LEU A 91 17.15 -11.76 17.23
C LEU A 91 17.23 -13.22 17.69
N ASP A 92 16.10 -13.86 17.95
CA ASP A 92 16.02 -15.28 18.33
C ASP A 92 16.52 -16.20 17.19
N ALA A 93 16.35 -15.78 15.93
CA ALA A 93 16.92 -16.45 14.76
C ALA A 93 18.42 -16.20 14.55
N GLY A 94 19.07 -15.41 15.42
CA GLY A 94 20.51 -15.16 15.38
C GLY A 94 20.93 -13.90 14.62
N LEU A 95 20.02 -12.94 14.38
CA LEU A 95 20.42 -11.64 13.83
C LEU A 95 21.40 -10.96 14.80
N PRO A 96 22.61 -10.55 14.35
CA PRO A 96 23.60 -9.92 15.23
C PRO A 96 23.05 -8.64 15.89
N ALA A 97 23.42 -8.43 17.14
CA ALA A 97 23.02 -7.23 17.89
C ALA A 97 23.45 -5.95 17.15
N GLY A 98 22.55 -4.97 17.10
CA GLY A 98 22.79 -3.68 16.45
C GLY A 98 22.52 -3.64 14.96
N VAL A 99 22.26 -4.77 14.29
CA VAL A 99 21.87 -4.77 12.85
C VAL A 99 20.48 -4.20 12.66
N ALA A 100 19.53 -4.56 13.52
CA ALA A 100 18.20 -3.95 13.52
C ALA A 100 17.86 -3.43 14.92
N GLN A 101 17.24 -2.26 14.98
CA GLN A 101 16.87 -1.58 16.22
C GLN A 101 15.48 -0.95 16.08
N LEU A 102 14.76 -0.84 17.19
CA LEU A 102 13.49 -0.12 17.26
C LEU A 102 13.66 1.19 18.02
N VAL A 103 12.97 2.21 17.58
CA VAL A 103 12.83 3.48 18.28
C VAL A 103 11.34 3.88 18.31
N PHE A 104 10.86 4.23 19.49
CA PHE A 104 9.53 4.83 19.70
C PHE A 104 9.73 6.27 20.16
N GLY A 105 8.75 7.12 19.89
CA GLY A 105 8.79 8.54 20.25
C GLY A 105 7.97 9.38 19.31
N VAL A 106 7.96 10.70 19.56
CA VAL A 106 7.24 11.66 18.73
C VAL A 106 7.74 11.59 17.28
N PRO A 107 6.86 11.32 16.30
CA PRO A 107 7.27 11.04 14.91
C PRO A 107 8.15 12.13 14.29
N ASP A 108 7.80 13.42 14.49
CA ASP A 108 8.56 14.53 13.91
C ASP A 108 9.96 14.66 14.53
N GLU A 109 10.08 14.50 15.86
CA GLU A 109 11.36 14.58 16.56
C GLU A 109 12.30 13.47 16.12
N VAL A 110 11.81 12.22 16.11
CA VAL A 110 12.58 11.03 15.67
C VAL A 110 13.01 11.18 14.21
N SER A 111 12.09 11.57 13.33
CA SER A 111 12.43 11.70 11.91
C SER A 111 13.43 12.84 11.65
N ARG A 112 13.29 14.00 12.25
CA ARG A 112 14.26 15.09 12.12
C ARG A 112 15.64 14.68 12.62
N HIS A 113 15.71 14.03 13.79
CA HIS A 113 16.99 13.57 14.35
C HIS A 113 17.69 12.55 13.43
N LEU A 114 16.98 11.51 12.99
CA LEU A 114 17.55 10.48 12.12
C LEU A 114 17.90 11.01 10.73
N LEU A 115 17.07 11.88 10.15
CA LEU A 115 17.30 12.36 8.80
C LEU A 115 18.33 13.49 8.73
N ALA A 116 18.60 14.21 9.81
CA ALA A 116 19.73 15.13 9.90
C ALA A 116 21.08 14.40 9.98
N SER A 117 21.11 13.16 10.45
CA SER A 117 22.36 12.40 10.63
C SER A 117 23.01 12.04 9.28
N PRO A 118 24.29 12.35 9.06
CA PRO A 118 25.02 11.95 7.85
C PRO A 118 25.30 10.43 7.80
N ILE A 119 25.15 9.71 8.92
CA ILE A 119 25.36 8.25 9.02
C ILE A 119 24.22 7.52 8.30
N ILE A 120 22.98 7.98 8.44
CA ILE A 120 21.82 7.40 7.75
C ILE A 120 21.93 7.69 6.24
N ARG A 121 21.89 6.66 5.44
CA ARG A 121 22.06 6.75 3.97
C ARG A 121 20.76 6.62 3.18
N LYS A 122 19.77 5.99 3.79
CA LYS A 122 18.48 5.73 3.12
C LYS A 122 17.33 5.94 4.10
N LEU A 123 16.22 6.45 3.57
CA LEU A 123 14.91 6.43 4.20
C LEU A 123 14.01 5.43 3.46
N SER A 124 13.34 4.54 4.19
CA SER A 124 12.20 3.77 3.71
C SER A 124 10.97 4.16 4.52
N PHE A 125 9.96 4.70 3.87
CA PHE A 125 8.76 5.24 4.51
C PHE A 125 7.49 4.68 3.88
N THR A 126 6.56 4.23 4.73
CA THR A 126 5.17 3.95 4.36
C THR A 126 4.25 4.81 5.21
N GLY A 127 3.33 5.54 4.58
CA GLY A 127 2.38 6.41 5.27
C GLY A 127 1.66 7.38 4.34
N SER A 128 1.14 8.48 4.87
CA SER A 128 0.40 9.45 4.07
C SER A 128 1.31 10.23 3.10
N THR A 129 0.76 10.60 1.94
CA THR A 129 1.46 11.39 0.91
C THR A 129 2.02 12.70 1.47
N ALA A 130 1.26 13.39 2.33
CA ALA A 130 1.70 14.66 2.92
C ALA A 130 2.97 14.50 3.79
N ILE A 131 3.01 13.45 4.62
CA ILE A 131 4.18 13.14 5.45
C ILE A 131 5.35 12.65 4.58
N GLY A 132 5.09 11.82 3.56
CA GLY A 132 6.13 11.41 2.61
C GLY A 132 6.83 12.60 1.96
N LYS A 133 6.05 13.57 1.45
CA LYS A 133 6.59 14.82 0.89
C LYS A 133 7.41 15.63 1.90
N HIS A 134 6.97 15.68 3.17
CA HIS A 134 7.73 16.34 4.25
C HIS A 134 9.07 15.64 4.49
N LEU A 135 9.06 14.31 4.64
CA LEU A 135 10.28 13.52 4.89
C LEU A 135 11.27 13.58 3.72
N MET A 136 10.77 13.62 2.47
CA MET A 136 11.64 13.83 1.30
C MET A 136 12.39 15.16 1.37
N ARG A 137 11.74 16.25 1.81
CA ARG A 137 12.43 17.55 1.99
C ARG A 137 13.55 17.44 3.03
N LEU A 138 13.33 16.73 4.14
CA LEU A 138 14.38 16.50 5.14
C LEU A 138 15.52 15.62 4.60
N CYS A 139 15.23 14.68 3.70
CA CYS A 139 16.24 13.84 3.07
C CYS A 139 17.14 14.60 2.07
N ALA A 140 16.62 15.67 1.48
CA ALA A 140 17.35 16.46 0.48
C ALA A 140 18.63 17.09 1.02
N ASP A 141 18.63 17.55 2.29
CA ASP A 141 19.76 18.20 2.94
C ASP A 141 21.02 17.32 3.01
N THR A 142 20.87 16.03 2.98
CA THR A 142 21.96 15.05 3.06
C THR A 142 21.96 14.05 1.92
N MET A 143 21.20 14.30 0.83
CA MET A 143 21.11 13.46 -0.37
C MET A 143 20.82 11.98 -0.06
N LYS A 144 19.96 11.71 0.91
CA LYS A 144 19.56 10.35 1.24
C LYS A 144 18.75 9.70 0.10
N ARG A 145 19.01 8.44 -0.15
CA ARG A 145 18.12 7.65 -1.01
C ARG A 145 16.79 7.44 -0.30
N THR A 146 15.70 7.37 -1.06
CA THR A 146 14.37 7.20 -0.51
C THR A 146 13.61 6.10 -1.23
N THR A 147 12.82 5.32 -0.47
CA THR A 147 11.71 4.50 -0.94
C THR A 147 10.46 5.01 -0.24
N MET A 148 9.46 5.39 -1.01
CA MET A 148 8.23 6.01 -0.53
C MET A 148 7.03 5.19 -0.97
N GLU A 149 6.33 4.59 -0.02
CA GLU A 149 5.05 3.89 -0.20
C GLU A 149 3.96 4.73 0.45
N LEU A 150 3.22 5.46 -0.36
CA LEU A 150 2.33 6.52 0.11
C LEU A 150 0.85 6.17 -0.11
N GLY A 151 -0.02 7.15 0.08
CA GLY A 151 -1.46 6.98 -0.08
C GLY A 151 -1.87 6.60 -1.51
N GLY A 152 -3.05 6.02 -1.62
CA GLY A 152 -3.68 5.67 -2.88
C GLY A 152 -5.17 5.93 -2.87
N HIS A 153 -5.79 5.99 -4.03
CA HIS A 153 -7.24 6.10 -4.17
C HIS A 153 -7.69 5.24 -5.34
N ALA A 154 -7.57 3.93 -5.14
CA ALA A 154 -7.62 2.93 -6.19
C ALA A 154 -8.93 2.97 -7.01
N PRO A 155 -8.86 3.13 -8.34
CA PRO A 155 -10.00 2.91 -9.21
C PRO A 155 -10.26 1.41 -9.36
N VAL A 156 -11.54 1.05 -9.45
CA VAL A 156 -12.05 -0.28 -9.79
C VAL A 156 -12.93 -0.13 -11.01
N ILE A 157 -12.63 -0.84 -12.07
CA ILE A 157 -13.34 -0.76 -13.33
C ILE A 157 -14.03 -2.09 -13.61
N LEU A 158 -15.35 -2.07 -13.74
CA LEU A 158 -16.15 -3.26 -14.06
C LEU A 158 -16.77 -3.11 -15.44
N PHE A 159 -16.38 -3.98 -16.38
CA PHE A 159 -16.96 -4.03 -17.72
C PHE A 159 -18.21 -4.94 -17.74
N ASP A 160 -19.10 -4.73 -18.69
CA ASP A 160 -20.37 -5.45 -18.81
C ASP A 160 -20.23 -6.98 -18.90
N ASP A 161 -19.09 -7.46 -19.38
CA ASP A 161 -18.76 -8.85 -19.57
C ASP A 161 -18.14 -9.54 -18.34
N CYS A 162 -17.95 -8.81 -17.23
CA CYS A 162 -17.34 -9.41 -16.04
C CYS A 162 -18.26 -10.44 -15.35
N ASP A 163 -17.65 -11.41 -14.68
CA ASP A 163 -18.35 -12.25 -13.72
C ASP A 163 -18.77 -11.41 -12.51
N LEU A 164 -20.04 -10.99 -12.52
CA LEU A 164 -20.60 -10.05 -11.56
C LEU A 164 -20.55 -10.59 -10.12
N ASP A 165 -20.92 -11.84 -9.93
CA ASP A 165 -21.00 -12.46 -8.60
C ASP A 165 -19.59 -12.57 -7.98
N ARG A 166 -18.63 -13.02 -8.76
CA ARG A 166 -17.23 -13.09 -8.37
C ARG A 166 -16.66 -11.69 -8.07
N ALA A 167 -16.97 -10.70 -8.90
CA ALA A 167 -16.52 -9.33 -8.69
C ALA A 167 -17.07 -8.75 -7.39
N VAL A 168 -18.37 -8.91 -7.11
CA VAL A 168 -19.02 -8.45 -5.88
C VAL A 168 -18.37 -9.07 -4.65
N GLU A 169 -18.21 -10.40 -4.61
CA GLU A 169 -17.60 -11.07 -3.46
C GLU A 169 -16.14 -10.64 -3.25
N THR A 170 -15.34 -10.62 -4.31
CA THR A 170 -13.92 -10.20 -4.26
C THR A 170 -13.79 -8.78 -3.71
N LEU A 171 -14.61 -7.86 -4.20
CA LEU A 171 -14.56 -6.45 -3.83
C LEU A 171 -15.12 -6.18 -2.43
N ALA A 172 -16.18 -6.90 -2.03
CA ALA A 172 -16.74 -6.81 -0.69
C ALA A 172 -15.72 -7.27 0.36
N VAL A 173 -15.09 -8.43 0.16
CA VAL A 173 -14.04 -8.95 1.06
C VAL A 173 -12.87 -7.98 1.14
N ALA A 174 -12.39 -7.47 0.00
CA ALA A 174 -11.29 -6.51 -0.03
C ALA A 174 -11.62 -5.19 0.70
N LYS A 175 -12.85 -4.70 0.58
CA LYS A 175 -13.28 -3.46 1.27
C LYS A 175 -13.44 -3.66 2.76
N MET A 176 -13.93 -4.80 3.21
CA MET A 176 -14.07 -5.09 4.65
C MET A 176 -12.73 -5.37 5.33
N ARG A 177 -11.73 -5.85 4.58
CA ARG A 177 -10.39 -6.12 5.12
C ARG A 177 -9.86 -4.88 5.84
N ASN A 178 -9.48 -5.05 7.11
CA ASN A 178 -8.95 -3.98 7.98
C ASN A 178 -9.83 -2.71 8.01
N ALA A 179 -11.16 -2.87 7.88
CA ALA A 179 -12.13 -1.78 7.77
C ALA A 179 -11.77 -0.77 6.66
N GLY A 180 -11.27 -1.24 5.52
CA GLY A 180 -10.86 -0.40 4.40
C GLY A 180 -9.62 0.45 4.64
N GLN A 181 -8.93 0.29 5.78
CA GLN A 181 -7.72 1.06 6.13
C GLN A 181 -6.47 0.45 5.48
N VAL A 182 -6.50 0.36 4.16
CA VAL A 182 -5.50 -0.28 3.30
C VAL A 182 -5.17 0.65 2.14
N CYS A 183 -3.89 0.92 1.91
CA CYS A 183 -3.44 1.84 0.85
C CYS A 183 -3.87 1.39 -0.56
N VAL A 184 -4.01 0.09 -0.79
CA VAL A 184 -4.53 -0.50 -2.03
C VAL A 184 -6.03 -0.85 -1.96
N SER A 185 -6.78 -0.31 -0.98
CA SER A 185 -8.21 -0.61 -0.85
C SER A 185 -8.99 -0.13 -2.07
N PRO A 186 -9.88 -0.96 -2.65
CA PRO A 186 -10.81 -0.52 -3.68
C PRO A 186 -11.67 0.64 -3.17
N THR A 187 -11.77 1.76 -3.90
CA THR A 187 -12.48 2.96 -3.43
C THR A 187 -13.39 3.60 -4.47
N ARG A 188 -12.90 3.90 -5.67
CA ARG A 188 -13.66 4.54 -6.75
C ARG A 188 -14.11 3.48 -7.75
N PHE A 189 -15.37 3.10 -7.69
CA PHE A 189 -15.93 2.03 -8.51
C PHE A 189 -16.59 2.63 -9.75
N TYR A 190 -15.96 2.44 -10.88
CA TYR A 190 -16.47 2.78 -12.20
C TYR A 190 -17.08 1.53 -12.82
N VAL A 191 -18.37 1.54 -13.03
CA VAL A 191 -19.13 0.37 -13.48
C VAL A 191 -19.76 0.69 -14.83
N GLN A 192 -19.57 -0.18 -15.83
CA GLN A 192 -20.15 0.04 -17.13
C GLN A 192 -21.68 0.10 -17.05
N GLU A 193 -22.29 1.03 -17.77
CA GLU A 193 -23.71 1.43 -17.62
C GLU A 193 -24.66 0.23 -17.64
N GLY A 194 -24.39 -0.77 -18.48
CA GLY A 194 -25.27 -1.95 -18.64
C GLY A 194 -25.39 -2.86 -17.41
N ILE A 195 -24.43 -2.81 -16.49
CA ILE A 195 -24.45 -3.62 -15.25
C ILE A 195 -24.43 -2.77 -13.99
N HIS A 196 -24.38 -1.42 -14.11
CA HIS A 196 -24.16 -0.53 -12.96
C HIS A 196 -25.15 -0.76 -11.82
N ASP A 197 -26.45 -0.70 -12.08
CA ASP A 197 -27.47 -0.82 -11.02
C ASP A 197 -27.47 -2.21 -10.40
N ARG A 198 -27.32 -3.25 -11.20
CA ARG A 198 -27.21 -4.63 -10.73
C ARG A 198 -26.02 -4.84 -9.81
N PHE A 199 -24.85 -4.26 -10.18
CA PHE A 199 -23.65 -4.31 -9.35
C PHE A 199 -23.85 -3.57 -8.04
N VAL A 200 -24.36 -2.34 -8.08
CA VAL A 200 -24.57 -1.51 -6.88
C VAL A 200 -25.55 -2.18 -5.91
N ASP A 201 -26.64 -2.76 -6.41
CA ASP A 201 -27.61 -3.47 -5.61
C ASP A 201 -27.01 -4.75 -4.97
N ALA A 202 -26.29 -5.55 -5.75
CA ALA A 202 -25.64 -6.76 -5.26
C ALA A 202 -24.55 -6.47 -4.23
N LEU A 203 -23.69 -5.46 -4.48
CA LEU A 203 -22.67 -5.04 -3.52
C LEU A 203 -23.29 -4.46 -2.25
N THR A 204 -24.38 -3.69 -2.38
CA THR A 204 -25.12 -3.15 -1.23
C THR A 204 -25.68 -4.27 -0.37
N ALA A 205 -26.36 -5.25 -0.97
CA ALA A 205 -26.89 -6.43 -0.26
C ALA A 205 -25.76 -7.19 0.46
N ARG A 206 -24.62 -7.40 -0.20
CA ARG A 206 -23.48 -8.14 0.37
C ARG A 206 -22.83 -7.40 1.55
N LEU A 207 -22.66 -6.09 1.46
CA LEU A 207 -22.01 -5.28 2.50
C LEU A 207 -22.95 -4.96 3.68
N SER A 208 -24.24 -4.74 3.42
CA SER A 208 -25.23 -4.52 4.49
C SER A 208 -25.46 -5.77 5.37
N GLY A 209 -25.25 -6.96 4.82
CA GLY A 209 -25.29 -8.23 5.56
C GLY A 209 -24.01 -8.52 6.37
N ALA A 210 -23.02 -7.63 6.42
CA ALA A 210 -21.78 -7.86 7.13
C ALA A 210 -21.96 -7.71 8.65
N THR A 211 -21.49 -8.69 9.42
CA THR A 211 -21.41 -8.63 10.88
C THR A 211 -20.21 -7.80 11.31
N ILE A 212 -20.46 -6.71 12.04
CA ILE A 212 -19.44 -5.81 12.57
C ILE A 212 -19.29 -6.06 14.07
N GLY A 213 -18.06 -6.15 14.55
CA GLY A 213 -17.82 -6.43 15.96
C GLY A 213 -16.35 -6.68 16.29
N ASN A 214 -16.12 -7.25 17.48
CA ASN A 214 -14.81 -7.64 17.90
C ASN A 214 -14.30 -8.82 17.03
N GLY A 215 -13.22 -8.62 16.29
CA GLY A 215 -12.63 -9.61 15.38
C GLY A 215 -12.08 -10.88 16.05
N LEU A 216 -12.10 -10.96 17.39
CA LEU A 216 -11.78 -12.19 18.14
C LEU A 216 -12.99 -13.12 18.26
N HIS A 217 -14.19 -12.67 17.89
CA HIS A 217 -15.40 -13.48 17.90
C HIS A 217 -15.63 -14.11 16.52
N ASP A 218 -16.12 -15.35 16.51
CA ASP A 218 -16.47 -16.06 15.29
C ASP A 218 -17.63 -15.36 14.56
N GLY A 219 -17.61 -15.41 13.24
CA GLY A 219 -18.66 -14.83 12.40
C GLY A 219 -18.58 -13.31 12.23
N VAL A 220 -17.60 -12.63 12.84
CA VAL A 220 -17.36 -11.20 12.60
C VAL A 220 -16.62 -11.03 11.25
N HIS A 221 -17.19 -10.22 10.37
CA HIS A 221 -16.64 -9.92 9.05
C HIS A 221 -15.70 -8.70 9.06
N MET A 222 -15.99 -7.71 9.91
CA MET A 222 -15.20 -6.49 9.98
C MET A 222 -15.08 -5.98 11.43
N GLY A 223 -13.85 -5.66 11.84
CA GLY A 223 -13.52 -5.09 13.13
C GLY A 223 -13.66 -3.56 13.17
N PRO A 224 -13.24 -2.92 14.29
CA PRO A 224 -13.26 -1.47 14.43
C PRO A 224 -12.16 -0.80 13.57
N MET A 225 -12.30 0.50 13.39
CA MET A 225 -11.21 1.34 12.90
C MET A 225 -10.13 1.52 13.97
N ALA A 226 -8.92 1.92 13.59
CA ALA A 226 -7.75 1.88 14.46
C ALA A 226 -7.75 2.89 15.60
N ASN A 227 -8.36 4.06 15.42
CA ASN A 227 -8.35 5.15 16.38
C ASN A 227 -9.56 6.10 16.16
N PRO A 228 -9.88 7.00 17.11
CA PRO A 228 -11.08 7.86 17.04
C PRO A 228 -11.08 8.82 15.84
N ARG A 229 -9.91 9.26 15.39
CA ARG A 229 -9.77 10.20 14.25
C ARG A 229 -10.33 9.61 12.94
N ARG A 230 -10.35 8.27 12.82
CA ARG A 230 -10.78 7.62 11.57
C ARG A 230 -12.28 7.67 11.35
N PRO A 231 -13.17 7.28 12.31
CA PRO A 231 -14.59 7.50 12.16
C PRO A 231 -14.95 8.97 11.92
N ASP A 232 -14.31 9.93 12.65
CA ASP A 232 -14.53 11.36 12.44
C ASP A 232 -14.27 11.78 10.99
N ALA A 233 -13.15 11.31 10.42
CA ALA A 233 -12.78 11.60 9.04
C ALA A 233 -13.81 11.03 8.05
N ILE A 234 -14.27 9.78 8.28
CA ILE A 234 -15.25 9.13 7.40
C ILE A 234 -16.61 9.85 7.46
N GLU A 235 -17.07 10.23 8.64
CA GLU A 235 -18.30 11.05 8.78
C GLU A 235 -18.18 12.36 7.98
N GLY A 236 -17.02 13.03 8.07
CA GLY A 236 -16.76 14.24 7.28
C GLY A 236 -16.79 14.01 5.76
N PHE A 237 -16.27 12.89 5.28
CA PHE A 237 -16.35 12.50 3.87
C PHE A 237 -17.77 12.20 3.41
N VAL A 238 -18.54 11.45 4.21
CA VAL A 238 -19.93 11.12 3.90
C VAL A 238 -20.78 12.38 3.88
N ALA A 239 -20.66 13.24 4.90
CA ALA A 239 -21.40 14.50 4.97
C ALA A 239 -21.10 15.43 3.79
N ASP A 240 -19.83 15.54 3.39
CA ASP A 240 -19.42 16.31 2.20
C ASP A 240 -20.06 15.75 0.93
N ALA A 241 -20.01 14.44 0.71
CA ALA A 241 -20.58 13.81 -0.46
C ALA A 241 -22.11 14.01 -0.53
N VAL A 242 -22.84 13.82 0.58
CA VAL A 242 -24.28 14.04 0.66
C VAL A 242 -24.64 15.51 0.39
N LYS A 243 -23.87 16.45 0.92
CA LYS A 243 -24.04 17.88 0.64
C LYS A 243 -23.90 18.19 -0.86
N HIS A 244 -23.08 17.45 -1.58
CA HIS A 244 -22.92 17.55 -3.03
C HIS A 244 -23.97 16.77 -3.83
N GLY A 245 -24.91 16.07 -3.18
CA GLY A 245 -26.00 15.35 -3.84
C GLY A 245 -25.82 13.84 -3.96
N ALA A 246 -24.77 13.26 -3.35
CA ALA A 246 -24.58 11.82 -3.30
C ALA A 246 -25.70 11.12 -2.50
N ARG A 247 -25.99 9.87 -2.88
CA ARG A 247 -26.98 9.02 -2.20
C ARG A 247 -26.28 7.91 -1.41
N ILE A 248 -26.62 7.81 -0.13
CA ILE A 248 -26.18 6.68 0.70
C ILE A 248 -27.03 5.46 0.35
N ARG A 249 -26.38 4.37 -0.06
CA ARG A 249 -27.02 3.08 -0.36
C ARG A 249 -27.03 2.16 0.85
N THR A 250 -25.99 2.21 1.69
CA THR A 250 -25.87 1.51 2.97
C THR A 250 -24.83 2.19 3.85
N GLY A 251 -24.89 1.98 5.17
CA GLY A 251 -23.97 2.57 6.14
C GLY A 251 -24.15 4.07 6.31
N GLY A 252 -23.03 4.80 6.36
CA GLY A 252 -23.01 6.26 6.43
C GLY A 252 -22.95 6.85 7.83
N GLU A 253 -23.17 6.06 8.87
CA GLU A 253 -23.17 6.48 10.28
C GLU A 253 -22.35 5.50 11.13
N ARG A 254 -21.88 5.92 12.29
CA ARG A 254 -21.18 5.05 13.25
C ARG A 254 -22.06 3.89 13.70
N HIS A 255 -21.44 2.76 13.96
CA HIS A 255 -22.11 1.60 14.53
C HIS A 255 -21.97 1.58 16.06
N GLY A 256 -23.07 1.83 16.76
CA GLY A 256 -23.08 1.86 18.21
C GLY A 256 -22.48 3.14 18.82
N LYS A 257 -22.34 3.14 20.16
CA LYS A 257 -21.82 4.28 20.93
C LYS A 257 -20.44 4.03 21.52
N GLU A 258 -19.96 2.79 21.48
CA GLU A 258 -18.69 2.36 22.05
C GLU A 258 -17.77 1.87 20.94
N GLY A 259 -16.45 2.11 21.10
CA GLY A 259 -15.44 1.74 20.13
C GLY A 259 -15.45 2.61 18.88
N PHE A 260 -14.72 2.17 17.86
CA PHE A 260 -14.48 2.92 16.61
C PHE A 260 -15.10 2.19 15.42
N PHE A 261 -16.29 1.64 15.60
CA PHE A 261 -16.98 0.88 14.57
C PHE A 261 -17.68 1.79 13.56
N PHE A 262 -17.46 1.52 12.29
CA PHE A 262 -18.12 2.19 11.18
C PHE A 262 -18.51 1.15 10.13
N PRO A 263 -19.78 1.04 9.73
CA PRO A 263 -20.21 0.01 8.81
C PRO A 263 -19.67 0.24 7.40
N PRO A 264 -19.56 -0.82 6.59
CA PRO A 264 -19.30 -0.65 5.16
C PRO A 264 -20.33 0.29 4.55
N THR A 265 -19.84 1.31 3.86
CA THR A 265 -20.65 2.41 3.36
C THR A 265 -20.52 2.52 1.85
N ILE A 266 -21.65 2.55 1.16
CA ILE A 266 -21.71 2.76 -0.29
C ILE A 266 -22.43 4.07 -0.58
N LEU A 267 -21.80 4.92 -1.39
CA LEU A 267 -22.44 6.11 -1.96
C LEU A 267 -22.50 5.99 -3.47
N SER A 268 -23.67 6.30 -4.05
CA SER A 268 -23.87 6.45 -5.48
C SER A 268 -24.11 7.91 -5.85
N ASP A 269 -24.04 8.20 -7.14
CA ASP A 269 -24.25 9.54 -7.70
C ASP A 269 -23.32 10.59 -7.08
N VAL A 270 -22.09 10.21 -6.73
CA VAL A 270 -21.12 11.09 -6.07
C VAL A 270 -20.52 12.03 -7.11
N PRO A 271 -20.75 13.35 -7.01
CA PRO A 271 -20.19 14.30 -7.95
C PRO A 271 -18.65 14.36 -7.85
N VAL A 272 -18.00 14.62 -8.99
CA VAL A 272 -16.53 14.73 -9.06
C VAL A 272 -15.96 15.78 -8.10
N ALA A 273 -16.75 16.82 -7.76
CA ALA A 273 -16.36 17.86 -6.80
C ALA A 273 -16.31 17.40 -5.34
N ALA A 274 -16.96 16.30 -4.99
CA ALA A 274 -16.97 15.79 -3.63
C ALA A 274 -15.57 15.29 -3.21
N ARG A 275 -15.22 15.49 -1.95
CA ARG A 275 -13.93 15.07 -1.39
C ARG A 275 -13.66 13.57 -1.60
N LEU A 276 -14.68 12.73 -1.44
CA LEU A 276 -14.60 11.27 -1.67
C LEU A 276 -14.17 10.88 -3.07
N MET A 277 -14.27 11.75 -4.06
CA MET A 277 -13.77 11.50 -5.42
C MET A 277 -12.32 11.95 -5.62
N ASN A 278 -11.74 12.68 -4.66
CA ASN A 278 -10.46 13.37 -4.81
C ASN A 278 -9.42 13.03 -3.73
N GLU A 279 -9.88 12.65 -2.53
CA GLU A 279 -9.03 12.38 -1.38
C GLU A 279 -9.17 10.92 -0.94
N GLU A 280 -8.07 10.32 -0.51
CA GLU A 280 -8.06 8.96 0.04
C GLU A 280 -8.89 8.87 1.33
N PRO A 281 -10.00 8.11 1.36
CA PRO A 281 -10.82 8.02 2.58
C PRO A 281 -10.19 7.16 3.66
N PHE A 282 -9.37 6.19 3.30
CA PHE A 282 -8.71 5.23 4.20
C PHE A 282 -9.67 4.64 5.25
N GLY A 283 -10.76 4.06 4.75
CA GLY A 283 -11.85 3.53 5.55
C GLY A 283 -12.85 2.70 4.74
N PRO A 284 -13.94 2.23 5.36
CA PRO A 284 -14.88 1.28 4.78
C PRO A 284 -15.90 1.97 3.85
N VAL A 285 -15.45 2.88 2.99
CA VAL A 285 -16.32 3.64 2.09
C VAL A 285 -16.00 3.32 0.64
N VAL A 286 -17.05 3.17 -0.15
CA VAL A 286 -17.06 2.95 -1.60
C VAL A 286 -17.86 4.05 -2.28
N VAL A 287 -17.36 4.59 -3.37
CA VAL A 287 -18.13 5.46 -4.27
C VAL A 287 -18.33 4.75 -5.61
N THR A 288 -19.52 4.85 -6.18
CA THR A 288 -19.85 4.24 -7.47
C THR A 288 -20.24 5.31 -8.48
N ALA A 289 -19.79 5.12 -9.72
CA ALA A 289 -20.15 5.95 -10.85
C ALA A 289 -20.28 5.09 -12.13
N PRO A 290 -21.28 5.33 -12.98
CA PRO A 290 -21.37 4.66 -14.26
C PRO A 290 -20.34 5.22 -15.26
N PHE A 291 -19.96 4.40 -16.25
CA PHE A 291 -19.22 4.86 -17.44
C PHE A 291 -19.79 4.19 -18.70
N ARG A 292 -19.56 4.78 -19.86
CA ARG A 292 -20.05 4.31 -21.16
C ARG A 292 -18.96 3.78 -22.07
N THR A 293 -17.83 4.47 -22.11
CA THR A 293 -16.75 4.15 -23.05
C THR A 293 -15.44 3.84 -22.33
N PHE A 294 -14.59 3.09 -23.01
CA PHE A 294 -13.25 2.75 -22.51
C PHE A 294 -12.42 4.01 -22.23
N ASP A 295 -12.44 4.99 -23.14
CA ASP A 295 -11.61 6.20 -23.00
C ASP A 295 -12.08 7.07 -21.82
N GLU A 296 -13.40 7.20 -21.64
CA GLU A 296 -13.99 7.88 -20.48
C GLU A 296 -13.51 7.28 -19.14
N VAL A 297 -13.56 5.96 -19.01
CA VAL A 297 -13.18 5.33 -17.75
C VAL A 297 -11.68 5.41 -17.49
N VAL A 298 -10.84 5.34 -18.52
CA VAL A 298 -9.39 5.54 -18.40
C VAL A 298 -9.07 6.96 -17.92
N GLU A 299 -9.71 7.98 -18.50
CA GLU A 299 -9.56 9.36 -18.06
C GLU A 299 -9.94 9.53 -16.60
N GLN A 300 -11.10 9.01 -16.18
CA GLN A 300 -11.56 9.09 -14.80
C GLN A 300 -10.68 8.30 -13.83
N ALA A 301 -10.18 7.13 -14.21
CA ALA A 301 -9.31 6.32 -13.40
C ALA A 301 -7.97 7.02 -13.11
N ASN A 302 -7.36 7.63 -14.15
CA ASN A 302 -6.05 8.25 -14.10
C ASN A 302 -6.06 9.71 -13.63
N ARG A 303 -7.22 10.31 -13.44
CA ARG A 303 -7.41 11.75 -13.15
C ARG A 303 -6.67 12.24 -11.92
N LEU A 304 -6.52 11.40 -10.90
CA LEU A 304 -5.92 11.80 -9.63
C LEU A 304 -4.39 11.73 -9.66
N PRO A 305 -3.73 12.46 -8.76
CA PRO A 305 -2.28 12.39 -8.62
C PRO A 305 -1.80 11.08 -7.96
N TYR A 306 -2.70 10.18 -7.63
CA TYR A 306 -2.38 8.86 -7.08
C TYR A 306 -2.19 7.81 -8.17
N GLY A 307 -1.36 6.80 -7.90
CA GLY A 307 -1.12 5.67 -8.78
C GLY A 307 -0.48 4.49 -8.03
N LEU A 308 -1.12 4.02 -6.92
CA LEU A 308 -0.62 2.87 -6.18
C LEU A 308 -1.17 1.56 -6.76
N ALA A 309 -2.47 1.37 -6.67
CA ALA A 309 -3.15 0.21 -7.23
C ALA A 309 -4.37 0.62 -8.06
N ALA A 310 -4.68 -0.20 -9.06
CA ALA A 310 -5.91 -0.14 -9.84
C ALA A 310 -6.41 -1.55 -10.10
N PHE A 311 -7.72 -1.70 -10.30
CA PHE A 311 -8.36 -2.99 -10.51
C PHE A 311 -9.30 -2.94 -11.70
N ALA A 312 -9.35 -4.03 -12.48
CA ALA A 312 -10.35 -4.16 -13.54
C ALA A 312 -10.93 -5.58 -13.56
N PHE A 313 -12.20 -5.66 -13.91
CA PHE A 313 -12.96 -6.92 -14.01
C PHE A 313 -13.56 -7.01 -15.40
N THR A 314 -13.16 -8.03 -16.15
CA THR A 314 -13.61 -8.36 -17.52
C THR A 314 -13.24 -9.78 -17.86
N GLU A 315 -14.06 -10.48 -18.62
CA GLU A 315 -13.76 -11.82 -19.17
C GLU A 315 -13.10 -11.73 -20.57
N ASN A 316 -12.99 -10.52 -21.14
CA ASN A 316 -12.37 -10.31 -22.45
C ASN A 316 -10.86 -10.05 -22.32
N ALA A 317 -10.03 -10.96 -22.81
CA ALA A 317 -8.57 -10.85 -22.74
C ALA A 317 -8.01 -9.58 -23.43
N ARG A 318 -8.65 -9.11 -24.52
CA ARG A 318 -8.23 -7.88 -25.20
C ARG A 318 -8.50 -6.65 -24.34
N THR A 319 -9.67 -6.60 -23.69
CA THR A 319 -10.03 -5.53 -22.76
C THR A 319 -9.10 -5.55 -21.56
N ALA A 320 -8.80 -6.74 -21.00
CA ALA A 320 -7.86 -6.90 -19.89
C ALA A 320 -6.47 -6.34 -20.20
N ASN A 321 -5.91 -6.68 -21.37
CA ASN A 321 -4.61 -6.15 -21.79
C ASN A 321 -4.66 -4.63 -22.01
N ARG A 322 -5.67 -4.12 -22.74
CA ARG A 322 -5.78 -2.69 -23.01
C ARG A 322 -5.93 -1.85 -21.75
N ILE A 323 -6.73 -2.32 -20.77
CA ILE A 323 -6.92 -1.57 -19.52
C ILE A 323 -5.68 -1.63 -18.63
N SER A 324 -4.96 -2.76 -18.62
CA SER A 324 -3.69 -2.88 -17.89
C SER A 324 -2.64 -1.88 -18.42
N ASP A 325 -2.56 -1.71 -19.74
CA ASP A 325 -1.62 -0.77 -20.37
C ASP A 325 -2.02 0.69 -20.16
N ALA A 326 -3.33 0.96 -20.04
CA ALA A 326 -3.86 2.33 -19.96
C ALA A 326 -3.87 2.90 -18.52
N LEU A 327 -3.85 2.05 -17.50
CA LEU A 327 -3.92 2.49 -16.10
C LEU A 327 -2.56 2.96 -15.57
N GLU A 328 -2.50 4.19 -15.07
CA GLU A 328 -1.31 4.82 -14.51
C GLU A 328 -1.15 4.47 -13.01
N SER A 329 -0.95 3.19 -12.72
CA SER A 329 -0.75 2.68 -11.36
C SER A 329 0.45 1.74 -11.32
N GLY A 330 1.16 1.72 -10.19
CA GLY A 330 2.30 0.83 -10.00
C GLY A 330 1.91 -0.64 -9.96
N MET A 331 0.67 -0.94 -9.58
CA MET A 331 0.12 -2.30 -9.52
C MET A 331 -1.28 -2.34 -10.12
N VAL A 332 -1.53 -3.32 -10.99
CA VAL A 332 -2.85 -3.52 -11.62
C VAL A 332 -3.32 -4.94 -11.38
N GLY A 333 -4.52 -5.10 -10.81
CA GLY A 333 -5.18 -6.39 -10.61
C GLY A 333 -6.28 -6.61 -11.66
N ILE A 334 -6.21 -7.70 -12.41
CA ILE A 334 -7.27 -8.12 -13.33
C ILE A 334 -8.03 -9.29 -12.73
N ASN A 335 -9.34 -9.11 -12.54
CA ASN A 335 -10.23 -10.07 -11.88
C ASN A 335 -9.79 -10.48 -10.46
N THR A 336 -8.97 -9.63 -9.81
CA THR A 336 -8.43 -9.84 -8.47
C THR A 336 -8.11 -8.52 -7.78
N THR A 337 -8.09 -8.52 -6.45
CA THR A 337 -7.56 -7.41 -5.62
C THR A 337 -6.24 -7.79 -4.95
N GLY A 338 -5.72 -8.98 -5.20
CA GLY A 338 -4.45 -9.47 -4.67
C GLY A 338 -3.26 -8.97 -5.51
N VAL A 339 -2.72 -7.80 -5.19
CA VAL A 339 -1.61 -7.17 -5.93
C VAL A 339 -0.26 -7.21 -5.18
N GLY A 340 -0.22 -7.82 -4.00
CA GLY A 340 1.02 -7.96 -3.22
C GLY A 340 1.51 -9.41 -3.21
N ALA A 341 2.80 -9.63 -3.57
CA ALA A 341 3.49 -10.91 -3.48
C ALA A 341 4.95 -10.66 -3.10
N ALA A 342 5.60 -11.62 -2.42
CA ALA A 342 6.96 -11.45 -1.95
C ALA A 342 7.99 -11.28 -3.09
N ASP A 343 7.70 -11.88 -4.25
CA ASP A 343 8.55 -11.94 -5.43
C ASP A 343 8.21 -10.88 -6.51
N ALA A 344 7.19 -10.06 -6.26
CA ALA A 344 6.78 -9.00 -7.17
C ALA A 344 6.91 -7.62 -6.48
N PRO A 345 7.37 -6.57 -7.20
CA PRO A 345 7.54 -5.26 -6.60
C PRO A 345 6.21 -4.67 -6.13
N PHE A 346 6.20 -4.18 -4.90
CA PHE A 346 5.14 -3.35 -4.35
C PHE A 346 5.57 -1.90 -4.49
N GLN A 347 4.88 -1.11 -5.30
CA GLN A 347 5.30 0.25 -5.61
C GLN A 347 4.15 1.14 -6.07
N GLY A 348 4.28 2.43 -5.78
CA GLY A 348 3.43 3.48 -6.33
C GLY A 348 4.13 4.30 -7.41
N VAL A 349 3.34 4.91 -8.29
CA VAL A 349 3.77 5.95 -9.23
C VAL A 349 3.07 7.27 -8.88
N LYS A 350 3.44 8.37 -9.53
CA LYS A 350 2.91 9.70 -9.24
C LYS A 350 3.13 10.07 -7.76
N GLU A 351 2.11 10.62 -7.09
CA GLU A 351 2.18 10.99 -5.67
C GLU A 351 1.94 9.81 -4.70
N SER A 352 1.73 8.60 -5.22
CA SER A 352 1.70 7.38 -4.40
C SER A 352 3.09 6.86 -4.05
N GLY A 353 4.14 7.47 -4.58
CA GLY A 353 5.50 7.20 -4.15
C GLY A 353 6.48 6.90 -5.27
N HIS A 354 7.63 6.39 -4.88
CA HIS A 354 8.70 5.94 -5.77
C HIS A 354 9.63 4.94 -5.07
N GLY A 355 10.41 4.23 -5.87
CA GLY A 355 11.14 3.06 -5.41
C GLY A 355 10.19 1.90 -5.21
N SER A 356 10.71 0.77 -4.76
CA SER A 356 9.93 -0.45 -4.58
C SER A 356 10.20 -1.08 -3.23
N GLU A 357 9.21 -1.75 -2.71
CA GLU A 357 9.31 -2.79 -1.67
C GLU A 357 8.94 -4.12 -2.31
N ASP A 358 9.22 -5.22 -1.64
CA ASP A 358 9.04 -6.58 -2.16
C ASP A 358 9.81 -6.80 -3.49
N GLY A 359 9.80 -8.00 -4.03
CA GLY A 359 10.53 -8.35 -5.23
C GLY A 359 12.06 -8.14 -5.15
N PRO A 360 12.80 -8.51 -6.21
CA PRO A 360 14.22 -8.15 -6.35
C PRO A 360 14.46 -6.64 -6.33
N GLU A 361 13.50 -5.85 -6.79
CA GLU A 361 13.54 -4.39 -6.83
C GLU A 361 13.67 -3.79 -5.42
N GLY A 362 12.98 -4.35 -4.43
CA GLY A 362 13.08 -3.95 -3.03
C GLY A 362 14.50 -4.16 -2.48
N LEU A 363 15.13 -5.29 -2.83
CA LEU A 363 16.53 -5.56 -2.48
C LEU A 363 17.48 -4.57 -3.19
N HIS A 364 17.28 -4.35 -4.48
CA HIS A 364 18.12 -3.44 -5.28
C HIS A 364 18.00 -1.99 -4.81
N ALA A 365 16.85 -1.58 -4.27
CA ALA A 365 16.67 -0.26 -3.67
C ALA A 365 17.57 -0.03 -2.43
N CYS A 366 18.10 -1.10 -1.82
CA CYS A 366 19.03 -1.07 -0.68
C CYS A 366 20.50 -1.22 -1.09
N LEU A 367 20.80 -1.25 -2.38
CA LEU A 367 22.15 -1.43 -2.91
C LEU A 367 22.62 -0.20 -3.67
N VAL A 368 23.94 0.03 -3.65
CA VAL A 368 24.65 0.98 -4.52
C VAL A 368 25.56 0.25 -5.47
N THR A 369 25.91 0.89 -6.59
CA THR A 369 26.84 0.33 -7.55
C THR A 369 28.21 0.99 -7.41
N LYS A 370 29.26 0.18 -7.30
CA LYS A 370 30.65 0.61 -7.29
C LYS A 370 31.38 0.05 -8.51
N THR A 371 32.13 0.89 -9.22
CA THR A 371 32.94 0.46 -10.34
C THR A 371 34.41 0.58 -9.96
N ILE A 372 35.17 -0.51 -10.17
CA ILE A 372 36.60 -0.61 -9.92
C ILE A 372 37.29 -0.85 -11.26
N HIS A 373 38.23 -0.01 -11.64
CA HIS A 373 39.08 -0.19 -12.84
C HIS A 373 40.42 -0.77 -12.41
N GLN A 374 40.85 -1.85 -13.07
CA GLN A 374 42.14 -2.51 -12.86
C GLN A 374 42.92 -2.57 -14.17
N VAL A 375 44.19 -2.21 -14.12
CA VAL A 375 45.13 -2.21 -15.25
C VAL A 375 46.16 -3.31 -15.05
#